data_93d3cf9103db9f444bf442d9a7cf192f
#
_entry.id   93d3cf9103db9f444bf442d9a7cf192f
#
_cell.length_a   1.000
_cell.length_b   1.000
_cell.length_c   1.000
_cell.angle_alpha   90.00
_cell.angle_beta   90.00
_cell.angle_gamma   90.00
#
_symmetry.space_group_name_H-M   'P 1'
#
loop_
_entity.id
_entity.type
_entity.pdbx_description
1 polymer ?
#
loop_
_entity_poly.entity_id
_entity_poly.type
_entity_poly.pdbx_seq_one_letter_code
_entity_poly.pdbx_strand_id
1 'polypeptide(L)'
;MRRSFWISMLSASLFLGSTAQAARPAGPGSPDALDEAAAGRFAQLALACLHQEYPNKISHVMQGDADVRPPRALTPAFYGCYDWHSAVHGHWLLVRLLRRFPEAPFAKEARAALALSLTPQNIAGEVEYLGHEKRASFERPYGLAWLLQLSAELRGWNDPQAKQWAAALTPLESLAASKLKDWLPKLHYPIRIGEHDQTAFSFGLIWDWARVAGDAGMTALLTDATARFYRGDRDCPLGYEPSGQDFLSPCLAEADFMRRVLAADDFAKWLQAFLPGIPSTGGNEWLPPGVVTDRTDPKLAHIDGLNLSRAWMLEGIAHGLKPADKRVPALLAAAASHRATALPAVTGEHYEGGHWLGTFAVYLTSQAGRE
;
A
#
# COMPACT_ATOMS: atom_id res chain seq x y z
N MET A 1 21.95 -26.58 69.88
CA MET A 1 21.01 -27.28 69.00
C MET A 1 20.04 -26.27 68.44
N ARG A 2 20.26 -25.78 67.22
CA ARG A 2 19.28 -24.92 66.50
C ARG A 2 19.16 -25.50 65.07
N ARG A 3 17.99 -26.01 64.72
CA ARG A 3 17.63 -26.50 63.41
C ARG A 3 17.12 -25.36 62.56
N SER A 4 17.79 -25.07 61.45
CA SER A 4 17.35 -24.10 60.43
C SER A 4 16.46 -24.82 59.42
N PHE A 5 15.22 -24.31 59.26
CA PHE A 5 14.29 -24.72 58.20
C PHE A 5 14.54 -23.86 56.95
N TRP A 6 14.83 -24.51 55.85
CA TRP A 6 14.83 -23.88 54.53
C TRP A 6 13.46 -24.04 53.89
N ILE A 7 12.82 -22.93 53.57
CA ILE A 7 11.56 -22.88 52.79
C ILE A 7 11.99 -22.60 51.36
N SER A 8 11.78 -23.59 50.47
CA SER A 8 11.91 -23.43 49.01
C SER A 8 10.65 -22.78 48.48
N MET A 9 10.76 -21.55 47.95
CA MET A 9 9.72 -20.94 47.13
C MET A 9 9.83 -21.48 45.68
N LEU A 10 8.84 -22.23 45.25
CA LEU A 10 8.60 -22.53 43.82
C LEU A 10 7.96 -21.30 43.17
N SER A 11 8.69 -20.65 42.28
CA SER A 11 8.14 -19.65 41.37
C SER A 11 7.49 -20.33 40.21
N ALA A 12 6.17 -20.31 40.11
CA ALA A 12 5.43 -20.74 38.95
C ALA A 12 5.42 -19.61 37.90
N SER A 13 6.16 -19.78 36.83
CA SER A 13 6.11 -18.88 35.66
C SER A 13 4.88 -19.23 34.82
N LEU A 14 3.88 -18.37 34.84
CA LEU A 14 2.73 -18.41 33.93
C LEU A 14 3.22 -17.98 32.54
N PHE A 15 3.37 -18.92 31.62
CA PHE A 15 3.45 -18.65 30.20
C PHE A 15 2.06 -18.25 29.68
N LEU A 16 1.84 -16.96 29.47
CA LEU A 16 0.72 -16.45 28.67
C LEU A 16 1.00 -16.77 27.19
N GLY A 17 0.45 -17.88 26.72
CA GLY A 17 0.43 -18.23 25.32
C GLY A 17 -0.45 -17.22 24.55
N SER A 18 0.17 -16.36 23.76
CA SER A 18 -0.50 -15.53 22.77
C SER A 18 -1.02 -16.45 21.66
N THR A 19 -2.31 -16.74 21.66
CA THR A 19 -2.96 -17.42 20.54
C THR A 19 -3.05 -16.44 19.38
N ALA A 20 -2.16 -16.59 18.40
CA ALA A 20 -2.32 -15.96 17.10
C ALA A 20 -3.66 -16.42 16.51
N GLN A 21 -4.62 -15.50 16.43
CA GLN A 21 -5.91 -15.73 15.80
C GLN A 21 -5.69 -15.84 14.31
N ALA A 22 -5.75 -17.07 13.79
CA ALA A 22 -5.67 -17.33 12.35
C ALA A 22 -6.81 -16.58 11.65
N ALA A 23 -6.46 -15.77 10.65
CA ALA A 23 -7.41 -15.09 9.80
C ALA A 23 -8.35 -16.12 9.16
N ARG A 24 -9.66 -15.91 9.29
CA ARG A 24 -10.69 -16.74 8.63
C ARG A 24 -10.51 -16.57 7.11
N PRO A 25 -10.31 -17.65 6.35
CA PRO A 25 -10.32 -17.54 4.89
C PRO A 25 -11.72 -17.07 4.44
N ALA A 26 -11.75 -16.12 3.51
CA ALA A 26 -12.98 -15.76 2.80
C ALA A 26 -13.57 -17.03 2.18
N GLY A 27 -14.86 -17.28 2.40
CA GLY A 27 -15.53 -18.46 1.86
C GLY A 27 -15.50 -18.44 0.32
N PRO A 28 -15.35 -19.58 -0.33
CA PRO A 28 -15.41 -19.66 -1.80
C PRO A 28 -16.80 -19.26 -2.27
N GLY A 29 -16.91 -18.21 -3.11
CA GLY A 29 -18.16 -17.86 -3.79
C GLY A 29 -18.56 -16.38 -3.81
N SER A 30 -17.75 -15.44 -3.32
CA SER A 30 -18.00 -14.03 -3.64
C SER A 30 -17.51 -13.73 -5.07
N PRO A 31 -18.36 -13.15 -5.97
CA PRO A 31 -17.96 -12.78 -7.32
C PRO A 31 -16.77 -11.78 -7.36
N ASP A 32 -16.40 -11.24 -6.20
CA ASP A 32 -15.36 -10.23 -6.02
C ASP A 32 -14.08 -10.79 -5.36
N ALA A 33 -13.98 -12.09 -5.12
CA ALA A 33 -12.76 -12.71 -4.60
C ALA A 33 -11.70 -12.80 -5.70
N LEU A 34 -10.42 -12.58 -5.35
CA LEU A 34 -9.31 -12.80 -6.25
C LEU A 34 -9.18 -14.30 -6.54
N ASP A 35 -9.69 -14.73 -7.69
CA ASP A 35 -9.49 -16.06 -8.25
C ASP A 35 -8.29 -16.08 -9.23
N GLU A 36 -7.91 -17.27 -9.69
CA GLU A 36 -6.78 -17.44 -10.60
C GLU A 36 -7.01 -16.75 -11.95
N ALA A 37 -8.26 -16.71 -12.45
CA ALA A 37 -8.58 -16.05 -13.71
C ALA A 37 -8.44 -14.53 -13.61
N ALA A 38 -8.93 -13.92 -12.50
CA ALA A 38 -8.73 -12.50 -12.21
C ALA A 38 -7.24 -12.18 -11.99
N ALA A 39 -6.53 -13.03 -11.24
CA ALA A 39 -5.10 -12.90 -11.03
C ALA A 39 -4.33 -12.92 -12.36
N GLY A 40 -4.68 -13.81 -13.29
CA GLY A 40 -4.10 -13.86 -14.64
C GLY A 40 -4.31 -12.56 -15.41
N ARG A 41 -5.54 -12.01 -15.42
CA ARG A 41 -5.82 -10.73 -16.08
C ARG A 41 -4.99 -9.59 -15.50
N PHE A 42 -4.91 -9.48 -14.18
CA PHE A 42 -4.13 -8.42 -13.52
C PHE A 42 -2.62 -8.62 -13.73
N ALA A 43 -2.12 -9.85 -13.71
CA ALA A 43 -0.72 -10.15 -14.01
C ALA A 43 -0.34 -9.68 -15.42
N GLN A 44 -1.20 -9.90 -16.42
CA GLN A 44 -0.94 -9.46 -17.80
C GLN A 44 -0.85 -7.95 -17.94
N LEU A 45 -1.62 -7.17 -17.16
CA LEU A 45 -1.49 -5.70 -17.16
C LEU A 45 -0.09 -5.25 -16.73
N ALA A 46 0.45 -5.85 -15.65
CA ALA A 46 1.79 -5.53 -15.19
C ALA A 46 2.86 -6.05 -16.17
N LEU A 47 2.74 -7.30 -16.65
CA LEU A 47 3.69 -7.89 -17.61
C LEU A 47 3.80 -7.09 -18.90
N ALA A 48 2.69 -6.54 -19.38
CA ALA A 48 2.67 -5.71 -20.57
C ALA A 48 3.46 -4.41 -20.44
N CYS A 49 3.63 -3.88 -19.21
CA CYS A 49 4.23 -2.56 -19.03
C CYS A 49 5.58 -2.53 -18.30
N LEU A 50 5.94 -3.55 -17.49
CA LEU A 50 7.15 -3.49 -16.64
C LEU A 50 8.44 -3.16 -17.40
N HIS A 51 8.56 -3.60 -18.64
CA HIS A 51 9.73 -3.36 -19.49
C HIS A 51 9.39 -2.51 -20.73
N GLN A 52 8.20 -1.90 -20.77
CA GLN A 52 7.83 -0.91 -21.79
C GLN A 52 8.38 0.46 -21.36
N GLU A 53 9.47 0.87 -22.01
CA GLU A 53 10.16 2.11 -21.64
C GLU A 53 9.36 3.37 -21.99
N TYR A 54 8.58 3.34 -23.08
CA TYR A 54 7.82 4.51 -23.57
C TYR A 54 6.36 4.17 -23.86
N PRO A 55 5.43 5.16 -23.66
CA PRO A 55 5.65 6.52 -23.14
C PRO A 55 6.10 6.49 -21.67
N ASN A 56 6.86 7.52 -21.23
CA ASN A 56 7.39 7.58 -19.86
C ASN A 56 7.36 9.00 -19.31
N LYS A 57 7.03 9.12 -18.04
CA LYS A 57 7.00 10.36 -17.27
C LYS A 57 7.89 10.22 -16.04
N ILE A 58 9.20 10.22 -16.23
CA ILE A 58 10.12 10.26 -15.11
C ILE A 58 10.17 11.68 -14.52
N SER A 59 9.88 11.81 -13.22
CA SER A 59 10.01 13.09 -12.48
C SER A 59 11.47 13.33 -12.12
N HIS A 60 12.26 13.77 -13.10
CA HIS A 60 13.71 13.92 -13.03
C HIS A 60 14.11 15.39 -13.11
N VAL A 61 14.80 15.88 -12.07
CA VAL A 61 15.35 17.24 -12.07
C VAL A 61 16.75 17.20 -12.67
N MET A 62 16.91 17.79 -13.86
CA MET A 62 18.18 17.89 -14.56
C MET A 62 19.03 19.04 -14.01
N GLN A 63 20.30 18.77 -13.78
CA GLN A 63 21.29 19.77 -13.35
C GLN A 63 22.19 20.24 -14.52
N GLY A 64 22.15 19.51 -15.63
CA GLY A 64 22.90 19.80 -16.85
C GLY A 64 22.62 18.77 -17.94
N ASP A 65 23.23 18.95 -19.10
CA ASP A 65 23.04 18.11 -20.29
C ASP A 65 23.35 16.62 -20.04
N ALA A 66 24.28 16.33 -19.14
CA ALA A 66 24.66 14.96 -18.79
C ALA A 66 23.52 14.17 -18.09
N ASP A 67 22.52 14.88 -17.56
CA ASP A 67 21.34 14.26 -16.96
C ASP A 67 20.28 13.83 -17.99
N VAL A 68 20.40 14.25 -19.25
CA VAL A 68 19.49 13.86 -20.33
C VAL A 68 19.79 12.42 -20.74
N ARG A 69 19.07 11.47 -20.15
CA ARG A 69 19.29 10.03 -20.38
C ARG A 69 17.93 9.32 -20.49
N PRO A 70 17.87 8.20 -21.25
CA PRO A 70 16.65 7.40 -21.32
C PRO A 70 16.30 6.79 -19.95
N PRO A 71 15.01 6.54 -19.64
CA PRO A 71 14.56 6.02 -18.35
C PRO A 71 15.33 4.79 -17.86
N ARG A 72 15.54 3.76 -18.71
CA ARG A 72 16.30 2.56 -18.32
C ARG A 72 17.77 2.80 -17.96
N ALA A 73 18.35 3.91 -18.42
CA ALA A 73 19.73 4.28 -18.07
C ALA A 73 19.81 5.09 -16.77
N LEU A 74 18.68 5.62 -16.29
CA LEU A 74 18.53 6.34 -15.03
C LEU A 74 18.09 5.39 -13.91
N THR A 75 17.05 4.60 -14.18
CA THR A 75 16.39 3.69 -13.23
C THR A 75 16.27 2.29 -13.81
N PRO A 76 17.37 1.51 -13.85
CA PRO A 76 17.45 0.29 -14.65
C PRO A 76 16.55 -0.87 -14.16
N ALA A 77 16.10 -0.86 -12.91
CA ALA A 77 15.15 -1.85 -12.39
C ALA A 77 13.70 -1.44 -12.62
N PHE A 78 13.39 -0.13 -12.56
CA PHE A 78 12.02 0.39 -12.51
C PHE A 78 11.79 1.48 -13.57
N TYR A 79 12.04 1.16 -14.84
CA TYR A 79 11.95 2.13 -15.95
C TYR A 79 10.66 2.04 -16.76
N GLY A 80 9.88 0.98 -16.58
CA GLY A 80 8.65 0.74 -17.34
C GLY A 80 7.38 1.32 -16.72
N CYS A 81 6.23 0.84 -17.17
CA CYS A 81 4.91 1.22 -16.65
C CYS A 81 4.69 2.73 -16.51
N TYR A 82 5.14 3.53 -17.49
CA TYR A 82 4.94 4.97 -17.57
C TYR A 82 5.79 5.81 -16.59
N ASP A 83 5.91 5.40 -15.32
CA ASP A 83 6.69 6.09 -14.31
C ASP A 83 7.31 5.12 -13.28
N TRP A 84 8.22 5.64 -12.46
CA TRP A 84 8.99 4.84 -11.53
C TRP A 84 8.12 4.12 -10.49
N HIS A 85 7.19 4.84 -9.86
CA HIS A 85 6.35 4.24 -8.82
C HIS A 85 5.39 3.20 -9.40
N SER A 86 4.88 3.40 -10.61
CA SER A 86 4.01 2.42 -11.27
C SER A 86 4.79 1.15 -11.63
N ALA A 87 6.06 1.28 -12.07
CA ALA A 87 6.93 0.12 -12.23
C ALA A 87 7.12 -0.62 -10.90
N VAL A 88 7.43 0.08 -9.81
CA VAL A 88 7.61 -0.51 -8.47
C VAL A 88 6.37 -1.28 -8.00
N HIS A 89 5.20 -0.65 -8.05
CA HIS A 89 3.99 -1.34 -7.58
C HIS A 89 3.45 -2.37 -8.57
N GLY A 90 3.82 -2.30 -9.85
CA GLY A 90 3.63 -3.40 -10.81
C GLY A 90 4.46 -4.64 -10.45
N HIS A 91 5.70 -4.44 -9.98
CA HIS A 91 6.52 -5.53 -9.42
C HIS A 91 5.88 -6.11 -8.15
N TRP A 92 5.39 -5.25 -7.24
CA TRP A 92 4.66 -5.71 -6.06
C TRP A 92 3.43 -6.56 -6.44
N LEU A 93 2.65 -6.12 -7.43
CA LEU A 93 1.50 -6.86 -7.94
C LEU A 93 1.91 -8.28 -8.36
N LEU A 94 2.96 -8.43 -9.17
CA LEU A 94 3.42 -9.75 -9.61
C LEU A 94 3.91 -10.62 -8.46
N VAL A 95 4.66 -10.05 -7.52
CA VAL A 95 5.13 -10.77 -6.32
C VAL A 95 3.93 -11.25 -5.49
N ARG A 96 2.95 -10.38 -5.26
CA ARG A 96 1.72 -10.70 -4.52
C ARG A 96 0.92 -11.82 -5.17
N LEU A 97 0.76 -11.76 -6.49
CA LEU A 97 0.03 -12.79 -7.24
C LEU A 97 0.78 -14.12 -7.28
N LEU A 98 2.10 -14.12 -7.49
CA LEU A 98 2.93 -15.33 -7.45
C LEU A 98 2.89 -16.02 -6.09
N ARG A 99 2.87 -15.25 -5.01
CA ARG A 99 2.78 -15.80 -3.65
C ARG A 99 1.44 -16.50 -3.42
N ARG A 100 0.36 -16.02 -4.02
CA ARG A 100 -1.00 -16.59 -3.87
C ARG A 100 -1.32 -17.68 -4.87
N PHE A 101 -0.76 -17.59 -6.08
CA PHE A 101 -1.01 -18.49 -7.20
C PHE A 101 0.32 -18.93 -7.85
N PRO A 102 1.17 -19.68 -7.11
CA PRO A 102 2.53 -20.01 -7.57
C PRO A 102 2.57 -20.88 -8.83
N GLU A 103 1.50 -21.63 -9.12
CA GLU A 103 1.39 -22.57 -10.24
C GLU A 103 0.49 -22.03 -11.38
N ALA A 104 0.00 -20.79 -11.27
CA ALA A 104 -0.86 -20.20 -12.29
C ALA A 104 -0.14 -20.07 -13.64
N PRO A 105 -0.86 -20.06 -14.77
CA PRO A 105 -0.28 -19.97 -16.12
C PRO A 105 0.69 -18.80 -16.31
N PHE A 106 0.44 -17.66 -15.65
CA PHE A 106 1.31 -16.47 -15.71
C PHE A 106 2.59 -16.60 -14.88
N ALA A 107 2.70 -17.58 -13.98
CA ALA A 107 3.76 -17.62 -12.97
C ALA A 107 5.18 -17.69 -13.57
N LYS A 108 5.37 -18.46 -14.63
CA LYS A 108 6.68 -18.58 -15.29
C LYS A 108 7.12 -17.24 -15.90
N GLU A 109 6.21 -16.55 -16.59
CA GLU A 109 6.49 -15.26 -17.23
C GLU A 109 6.74 -14.16 -16.17
N ALA A 110 5.91 -14.12 -15.12
CA ALA A 110 6.07 -13.18 -14.03
C ALA A 110 7.42 -13.36 -13.29
N ARG A 111 7.84 -14.60 -13.01
CA ARG A 111 9.17 -14.88 -12.43
C ARG A 111 10.30 -14.43 -13.34
N ALA A 112 10.18 -14.64 -14.65
CA ALA A 112 11.19 -14.21 -15.61
C ALA A 112 11.29 -12.68 -15.67
N ALA A 113 10.15 -11.96 -15.68
CA ALA A 113 10.11 -10.51 -15.67
C ALA A 113 10.74 -9.92 -14.39
N LEU A 114 10.40 -10.44 -13.22
CA LEU A 114 10.99 -10.01 -11.94
C LEU A 114 12.50 -10.28 -11.89
N ALA A 115 12.96 -11.41 -12.44
CA ALA A 115 14.38 -11.76 -12.47
C ALA A 115 15.20 -10.84 -13.38
N LEU A 116 14.61 -10.27 -14.44
CA LEU A 116 15.26 -9.26 -15.29
C LEU A 116 15.48 -7.94 -14.55
N SER A 117 14.54 -7.52 -13.73
CA SER A 117 14.58 -6.25 -13.00
C SER A 117 15.39 -6.33 -11.70
N LEU A 118 15.09 -7.32 -10.84
CA LEU A 118 15.60 -7.40 -9.48
C LEU A 118 16.97 -8.07 -9.42
N THR A 119 17.93 -7.53 -10.16
CA THR A 119 19.34 -7.96 -10.14
C THR A 119 20.16 -7.05 -9.26
N PRO A 120 21.25 -7.53 -8.63
CA PRO A 120 22.16 -6.67 -7.87
C PRO A 120 22.71 -5.50 -8.69
N GLN A 121 22.96 -5.69 -9.98
CA GLN A 121 23.46 -4.65 -10.87
C GLN A 121 22.43 -3.54 -11.11
N ASN A 122 21.19 -3.90 -11.43
CA ASN A 122 20.12 -2.91 -11.65
C ASN A 122 19.83 -2.14 -10.36
N ILE A 123 19.76 -2.84 -9.22
CA ILE A 123 19.53 -2.20 -7.93
C ILE A 123 20.69 -1.27 -7.54
N ALA A 124 21.93 -1.59 -7.87
CA ALA A 124 23.04 -0.66 -7.67
C ALA A 124 22.86 0.64 -8.48
N GLY A 125 22.38 0.56 -9.73
CA GLY A 125 22.02 1.73 -10.53
C GLY A 125 20.88 2.56 -9.93
N GLU A 126 19.85 1.90 -9.39
CA GLU A 126 18.76 2.58 -8.65
C GLU A 126 19.29 3.30 -7.40
N VAL A 127 20.19 2.67 -6.65
CA VAL A 127 20.81 3.27 -5.45
C VAL A 127 21.65 4.48 -5.83
N GLU A 128 22.45 4.41 -6.90
CA GLU A 128 23.21 5.54 -7.42
C GLU A 128 22.26 6.69 -7.80
N TYR A 129 21.21 6.38 -8.56
CA TYR A 129 20.23 7.38 -9.00
C TYR A 129 19.50 8.02 -7.82
N LEU A 130 18.87 7.23 -6.95
CA LEU A 130 18.10 7.71 -5.81
C LEU A 130 18.99 8.38 -4.74
N GLY A 131 20.23 7.94 -4.59
CA GLY A 131 21.21 8.44 -3.63
C GLY A 131 21.76 9.82 -3.95
N HIS A 132 21.58 10.31 -5.18
CA HIS A 132 22.11 11.60 -5.58
C HIS A 132 21.49 12.74 -4.75
N GLU A 133 22.33 13.69 -4.29
CA GLU A 133 21.90 14.76 -3.36
C GLU A 133 20.75 15.64 -3.90
N LYS A 134 20.68 15.87 -5.21
CA LYS A 134 19.64 16.67 -5.86
C LYS A 134 18.33 15.94 -6.07
N ARG A 135 18.23 14.67 -5.63
CA ARG A 135 17.03 13.83 -5.75
C ARG A 135 16.40 13.50 -4.39
N ALA A 136 16.52 14.43 -3.43
CA ALA A 136 15.98 14.22 -2.08
C ALA A 136 14.46 14.04 -2.04
N SER A 137 13.71 14.65 -2.97
CA SER A 137 12.25 14.57 -3.07
C SER A 137 11.75 13.59 -4.13
N PHE A 138 12.64 12.92 -4.88
CA PHE A 138 12.23 11.95 -5.91
C PHE A 138 11.37 10.85 -5.29
N GLU A 139 10.17 10.67 -5.84
CA GLU A 139 9.19 9.64 -5.46
C GLU A 139 8.73 9.65 -4.00
N ARG A 140 8.97 10.72 -3.28
CA ARG A 140 8.62 10.84 -1.86
C ARG A 140 7.25 11.52 -1.67
N PRO A 141 6.32 10.91 -0.88
CA PRO A 141 6.50 9.65 -0.15
C PRO A 141 6.01 8.40 -0.89
N TYR A 142 5.12 8.52 -1.89
CA TYR A 142 4.31 7.46 -2.48
C TYR A 142 5.14 6.34 -3.11
N GLY A 143 6.04 6.68 -4.02
CA GLY A 143 6.87 5.68 -4.70
C GLY A 143 7.80 4.94 -3.73
N LEU A 144 8.40 5.68 -2.76
CA LEU A 144 9.23 5.07 -1.72
C LEU A 144 8.41 4.15 -0.80
N ALA A 145 7.16 4.50 -0.49
CA ALA A 145 6.26 3.66 0.29
C ALA A 145 5.91 2.36 -0.44
N TRP A 146 5.64 2.42 -1.75
CA TRP A 146 5.42 1.23 -2.57
C TRP A 146 6.67 0.34 -2.70
N LEU A 147 7.87 0.94 -2.78
CA LEU A 147 9.11 0.17 -2.75
C LEU A 147 9.27 -0.60 -1.43
N LEU A 148 8.97 0.02 -0.31
CA LEU A 148 8.98 -0.65 0.99
C LEU A 148 7.90 -1.74 1.07
N GLN A 149 6.73 -1.52 0.47
CA GLN A 149 5.67 -2.53 0.38
C GLN A 149 6.09 -3.74 -0.48
N LEU A 150 6.80 -3.51 -1.59
CA LEU A 150 7.41 -4.59 -2.39
C LEU A 150 8.43 -5.38 -1.55
N SER A 151 9.28 -4.71 -0.80
CA SER A 151 10.23 -5.36 0.11
C SER A 151 9.53 -6.19 1.18
N ALA A 152 8.45 -5.68 1.78
CA ALA A 152 7.66 -6.40 2.77
C ALA A 152 7.05 -7.69 2.19
N GLU A 153 6.50 -7.63 0.98
CA GLU A 153 5.92 -8.79 0.30
C GLU A 153 6.98 -9.88 0.04
N LEU A 154 8.16 -9.48 -0.46
CA LEU A 154 9.28 -10.40 -0.69
C LEU A 154 9.80 -11.02 0.61
N ARG A 155 9.93 -10.25 1.70
CA ARG A 155 10.37 -10.74 3.02
C ARG A 155 9.40 -11.74 3.61
N GLY A 156 8.10 -11.54 3.42
CA GLY A 156 7.04 -12.41 3.91
C GLY A 156 6.84 -13.69 3.09
N TRP A 157 7.60 -13.88 2.00
CA TRP A 157 7.43 -15.02 1.11
C TRP A 157 8.54 -16.06 1.24
N ASN A 158 8.21 -17.27 1.72
CA ASN A 158 9.17 -18.36 1.86
C ASN A 158 9.39 -19.10 0.52
N ASP A 159 9.99 -18.43 -0.44
CA ASP A 159 10.37 -18.92 -1.76
C ASP A 159 11.85 -18.65 -2.00
N PRO A 160 12.65 -19.59 -2.56
CA PRO A 160 14.08 -19.38 -2.78
C PRO A 160 14.40 -18.19 -3.69
N GLN A 161 13.62 -17.98 -4.75
CA GLN A 161 13.82 -16.89 -5.69
C GLN A 161 13.41 -15.54 -5.08
N ALA A 162 12.31 -15.52 -4.30
CA ALA A 162 11.91 -14.33 -3.54
C ALA A 162 13.00 -13.89 -2.53
N LYS A 163 13.65 -14.83 -1.87
CA LYS A 163 14.79 -14.53 -0.98
C LYS A 163 15.97 -13.90 -1.72
N GLN A 164 16.26 -14.37 -2.94
CA GLN A 164 17.31 -13.77 -3.78
C GLN A 164 16.94 -12.34 -4.19
N TRP A 165 15.69 -12.11 -4.62
CA TRP A 165 15.20 -10.77 -4.96
C TRP A 165 15.17 -9.83 -3.75
N ALA A 166 14.74 -10.31 -2.57
CA ALA A 166 14.80 -9.52 -1.33
C ALA A 166 16.24 -9.12 -0.99
N ALA A 167 17.19 -10.04 -1.10
CA ALA A 167 18.60 -9.75 -0.86
C ALA A 167 19.15 -8.72 -1.86
N ALA A 168 18.82 -8.84 -3.15
CA ALA A 168 19.21 -7.87 -4.18
C ALA A 168 18.60 -6.49 -3.89
N LEU A 169 17.33 -6.40 -3.46
CA LEU A 169 16.60 -5.16 -3.20
C LEU A 169 17.06 -4.44 -1.93
N THR A 170 17.67 -5.14 -0.97
CA THR A 170 18.03 -4.61 0.36
C THR A 170 18.78 -3.27 0.34
N PRO A 171 19.77 -2.99 -0.53
CA PRO A 171 20.44 -1.69 -0.54
C PRO A 171 19.50 -0.53 -0.89
N LEU A 172 18.58 -0.72 -1.84
CA LEU A 172 17.59 0.28 -2.24
C LEU A 172 16.51 0.46 -1.19
N GLU A 173 16.03 -0.64 -0.58
CA GLU A 173 15.11 -0.61 0.58
C GLU A 173 15.71 0.22 1.72
N SER A 174 16.97 -0.03 2.08
CA SER A 174 17.66 0.70 3.15
C SER A 174 17.79 2.19 2.86
N LEU A 175 18.10 2.55 1.61
CA LEU A 175 18.19 3.95 1.18
C LEU A 175 16.81 4.63 1.24
N ALA A 176 15.75 3.99 0.75
CA ALA A 176 14.41 4.53 0.80
C ALA A 176 13.94 4.75 2.25
N ALA A 177 14.16 3.76 3.12
CA ALA A 177 13.84 3.88 4.54
C ALA A 177 14.62 5.02 5.22
N SER A 178 15.92 5.18 4.92
CA SER A 178 16.74 6.29 5.44
C SER A 178 16.18 7.64 4.99
N LYS A 179 15.89 7.83 3.69
CA LYS A 179 15.32 9.08 3.17
C LYS A 179 13.99 9.43 3.85
N LEU A 180 13.13 8.46 4.10
CA LEU A 180 11.87 8.68 4.81
C LEU A 180 12.10 9.03 6.28
N LYS A 181 13.03 8.35 6.97
CA LYS A 181 13.41 8.68 8.36
C LYS A 181 13.98 10.08 8.48
N ASP A 182 14.75 10.53 7.50
CA ASP A 182 15.34 11.89 7.48
C ASP A 182 14.29 12.97 7.16
N TRP A 183 13.24 12.63 6.44
CA TRP A 183 12.19 13.55 6.03
C TRP A 183 11.06 13.71 7.05
N LEU A 184 10.57 12.61 7.62
CA LEU A 184 9.41 12.60 8.52
C LEU A 184 9.52 13.59 9.69
N PRO A 185 10.68 13.73 10.39
CA PRO A 185 10.82 14.70 11.47
C PRO A 185 10.76 16.17 11.03
N LYS A 186 11.04 16.45 9.74
CA LYS A 186 11.00 17.80 9.17
C LYS A 186 9.60 18.22 8.77
N LEU A 187 8.67 17.27 8.66
CA LEU A 187 7.30 17.54 8.26
C LEU A 187 6.53 18.12 9.46
N HIS A 188 6.12 19.38 9.34
CA HIS A 188 5.35 20.07 10.40
C HIS A 188 3.84 19.84 10.22
N TYR A 189 3.37 19.74 9.00
CA TYR A 189 1.97 19.49 8.65
C TYR A 189 1.86 18.21 7.81
N PRO A 190 0.81 17.37 8.00
CA PRO A 190 0.54 16.27 7.07
C PRO A 190 0.06 16.81 5.73
N ILE A 191 0.30 16.06 4.66
CA ILE A 191 -0.18 16.38 3.32
C ILE A 191 -1.50 15.63 3.10
N ARG A 192 -2.61 16.39 2.94
CA ARG A 192 -3.98 15.88 2.82
C ARG A 192 -4.55 16.16 1.44
N ILE A 193 -3.96 15.57 0.42
CA ILE A 193 -4.43 15.63 -0.97
C ILE A 193 -4.78 14.23 -1.47
N GLY A 194 -5.54 14.14 -2.52
CA GLY A 194 -5.96 12.85 -3.11
C GLY A 194 -4.97 12.27 -4.12
N GLU A 195 -3.70 12.73 -4.12
CA GLU A 195 -2.65 12.33 -5.05
C GLU A 195 -1.40 11.81 -4.33
N HIS A 196 -0.29 11.64 -5.10
CA HIS A 196 0.96 10.95 -4.70
C HIS A 196 1.63 11.51 -3.43
N ASP A 197 1.51 12.81 -3.15
CA ASP A 197 2.14 13.39 -1.96
C ASP A 197 1.40 13.09 -0.65
N GLN A 198 0.24 12.45 -0.71
CA GLN A 198 -0.60 12.15 0.44
C GLN A 198 0.12 11.30 1.49
N THR A 199 0.16 11.81 2.73
CA THR A 199 0.95 11.19 3.80
C THR A 199 0.30 9.96 4.43
N ALA A 200 -1.00 9.99 4.74
CA ALA A 200 -1.62 8.92 5.51
C ALA A 200 -1.64 7.58 4.78
N PHE A 201 -1.92 7.55 3.47
CA PHE A 201 -1.81 6.34 2.65
C PHE A 201 -0.38 5.79 2.64
N SER A 202 0.59 6.65 2.36
CA SER A 202 2.00 6.26 2.35
C SER A 202 2.47 5.75 3.70
N PHE A 203 2.03 6.38 4.80
CA PHE A 203 2.33 5.91 6.16
C PHE A 203 1.73 4.53 6.44
N GLY A 204 0.56 4.21 5.87
CA GLY A 204 -0.02 2.87 5.95
C GLY A 204 0.89 1.80 5.37
N LEU A 205 1.40 2.01 4.15
CA LEU A 205 2.33 1.09 3.48
C LEU A 205 3.67 0.98 4.24
N ILE A 206 4.22 2.12 4.70
CA ILE A 206 5.47 2.16 5.47
C ILE A 206 5.31 1.47 6.83
N TRP A 207 4.14 1.59 7.47
CA TRP A 207 3.83 0.91 8.71
C TRP A 207 3.81 -0.61 8.55
N ASP A 208 3.13 -1.10 7.50
CA ASP A 208 3.04 -2.52 7.19
C ASP A 208 4.46 -3.09 6.93
N TRP A 209 5.29 -2.38 6.15
CA TRP A 209 6.69 -2.74 5.95
C TRP A 209 7.51 -2.73 7.25
N ALA A 210 7.40 -1.69 8.06
CA ALA A 210 8.20 -1.54 9.27
C ALA A 210 7.96 -2.70 10.25
N ARG A 211 6.73 -3.20 10.31
CA ARG A 211 6.38 -4.39 11.13
C ARG A 211 7.01 -5.66 10.58
N VAL A 212 6.96 -5.89 9.27
CA VAL A 212 7.54 -7.06 8.62
C VAL A 212 9.07 -7.04 8.70
N ALA A 213 9.69 -5.88 8.50
CA ALA A 213 11.13 -5.68 8.56
C ALA A 213 11.68 -5.63 10.01
N GLY A 214 10.82 -5.48 11.02
CA GLY A 214 11.23 -5.29 12.41
C GLY A 214 11.92 -3.92 12.66
N ASP A 215 11.59 -2.90 11.85
CA ASP A 215 12.19 -1.56 11.96
C ASP A 215 11.52 -0.73 13.08
N ALA A 216 11.99 -0.91 14.30
CA ALA A 216 11.48 -0.21 15.48
C ALA A 216 11.63 1.32 15.37
N GLY A 217 12.68 1.81 14.69
CA GLY A 217 12.91 3.24 14.49
C GLY A 217 11.84 3.88 13.60
N MET A 218 11.48 3.23 12.49
CA MET A 218 10.38 3.69 11.63
C MET A 218 9.03 3.62 12.33
N THR A 219 8.78 2.52 13.06
CA THR A 219 7.54 2.37 13.84
C THR A 219 7.39 3.49 14.86
N ALA A 220 8.46 3.86 15.56
CA ALA A 220 8.46 4.96 16.54
C ALA A 220 8.19 6.32 15.85
N LEU A 221 8.84 6.61 14.72
CA LEU A 221 8.61 7.83 13.94
C LEU A 221 7.17 7.96 13.44
N LEU A 222 6.58 6.87 12.95
CA LEU A 222 5.18 6.88 12.50
C LEU A 222 4.20 7.02 13.67
N THR A 223 4.50 6.43 14.82
CA THR A 223 3.70 6.61 16.04
C THR A 223 3.72 8.07 16.50
N ASP A 224 4.89 8.71 16.51
CA ASP A 224 5.01 10.14 16.81
C ASP A 224 4.26 11.01 15.78
N ALA A 225 4.44 10.74 14.49
CA ALA A 225 3.72 11.43 13.42
C ALA A 225 2.20 11.29 13.56
N THR A 226 1.70 10.10 13.94
CA THR A 226 0.28 9.86 14.23
C THR A 226 -0.21 10.75 15.37
N ALA A 227 0.56 10.86 16.44
CA ALA A 227 0.20 11.69 17.60
C ALA A 227 0.15 13.18 17.23
N ARG A 228 1.11 13.66 16.42
CA ARG A 228 1.22 15.07 16.02
C ARG A 228 0.20 15.48 14.95
N PHE A 229 -0.08 14.59 13.99
CA PHE A 229 -0.83 14.95 12.79
C PHE A 229 -2.30 14.58 12.85
N TYR A 230 -2.62 13.40 13.39
CA TYR A 230 -3.92 12.77 13.15
C TYR A 230 -4.76 12.53 14.42
N ARG A 231 -4.10 12.33 15.57
CA ARG A 231 -4.84 11.98 16.80
C ARG A 231 -5.84 13.05 17.24
N GLY A 232 -5.55 14.31 16.91
CA GLY A 232 -6.41 15.46 17.23
C GLY A 232 -7.50 15.75 16.21
N ASP A 233 -7.47 15.13 15.04
CA ASP A 233 -8.37 15.46 13.94
C ASP A 233 -9.82 15.07 14.21
N ARG A 234 -10.74 15.92 13.72
CA ARG A 234 -12.19 15.83 13.90
C ARG A 234 -12.89 16.31 12.63
N ASP A 235 -14.11 15.83 12.42
CA ASP A 235 -15.03 16.34 11.39
C ASP A 235 -14.38 16.48 9.99
N CYS A 236 -13.70 15.40 9.52
CA CYS A 236 -13.05 15.43 8.21
C CYS A 236 -14.05 15.75 7.12
N PRO A 237 -13.79 16.77 6.25
CA PRO A 237 -14.77 17.26 5.27
C PRO A 237 -14.89 16.31 4.07
N LEU A 238 -15.32 15.08 4.28
CA LEU A 238 -15.46 14.04 3.25
C LEU A 238 -16.36 14.49 2.07
N GLY A 239 -17.27 15.44 2.30
CA GLY A 239 -18.10 16.02 1.25
C GLY A 239 -17.35 16.92 0.25
N TYR A 240 -16.07 17.28 0.52
CA TYR A 240 -15.21 17.98 -0.45
C TYR A 240 -14.42 17.00 -1.33
N GLU A 241 -14.54 15.71 -1.09
CA GLU A 241 -13.92 14.66 -1.89
C GLU A 241 -14.89 14.03 -2.90
N PRO A 242 -14.42 13.73 -4.12
CA PRO A 242 -13.05 13.94 -4.59
C PRO A 242 -12.81 15.38 -5.05
N SER A 243 -11.55 15.84 -4.97
CA SER A 243 -11.05 16.89 -5.83
C SER A 243 -10.91 16.33 -7.27
N GLY A 244 -10.98 17.18 -8.29
CA GLY A 244 -11.25 16.80 -9.69
C GLY A 244 -10.53 15.58 -10.28
N GLN A 245 -9.38 15.20 -9.76
CA GLN A 245 -8.54 14.10 -10.30
C GLN A 245 -7.91 13.24 -9.21
N ASP A 246 -8.52 13.19 -8.03
CA ASP A 246 -8.05 12.35 -6.92
C ASP A 246 -8.12 10.85 -7.27
N PHE A 247 -7.12 10.08 -6.83
CA PHE A 247 -7.15 8.62 -6.82
C PHE A 247 -7.06 8.02 -5.41
N LEU A 248 -6.93 8.88 -4.41
CA LEU A 248 -7.00 8.56 -2.98
C LEU A 248 -8.02 9.48 -2.31
N SER A 249 -8.67 8.99 -1.25
CA SER A 249 -9.50 9.80 -0.36
C SER A 249 -8.66 10.22 0.84
N PRO A 250 -8.35 11.51 1.04
CA PRO A 250 -7.60 11.96 2.21
C PRO A 250 -8.22 11.54 3.53
N CYS A 251 -9.53 11.72 3.71
CA CYS A 251 -10.24 11.34 4.93
C CYS A 251 -10.22 9.83 5.17
N LEU A 252 -10.50 9.01 4.14
CA LEU A 252 -10.50 7.55 4.32
C LEU A 252 -9.10 6.98 4.47
N ALA A 253 -8.09 7.53 3.80
CA ALA A 253 -6.71 7.11 3.96
C ALA A 253 -6.20 7.37 5.38
N GLU A 254 -6.57 8.51 5.97
CA GLU A 254 -6.25 8.81 7.36
C GLU A 254 -6.92 7.82 8.30
N ALA A 255 -8.21 7.54 8.12
CA ALA A 255 -8.91 6.57 8.94
C ALA A 255 -8.35 5.13 8.78
N ASP A 256 -7.99 4.74 7.55
CA ASP A 256 -7.38 3.44 7.26
C ASP A 256 -5.95 3.33 7.85
N PHE A 257 -5.19 4.41 7.92
CA PHE A 257 -3.92 4.44 8.65
C PHE A 257 -4.13 4.37 10.16
N MET A 258 -5.04 5.17 10.71
CA MET A 258 -5.30 5.23 12.15
C MET A 258 -5.73 3.87 12.74
N ARG A 259 -6.49 3.05 12.00
CA ARG A 259 -6.85 1.69 12.45
C ARG A 259 -5.66 0.76 12.60
N ARG A 260 -4.53 1.02 11.88
CA ARG A 260 -3.30 0.22 12.01
C ARG A 260 -2.53 0.53 13.29
N VAL A 261 -2.70 1.75 13.79
CA VAL A 261 -1.91 2.29 14.91
C VAL A 261 -2.67 2.24 16.23
N LEU A 262 -3.97 2.49 16.22
CA LEU A 262 -4.79 2.53 17.42
C LEU A 262 -5.37 1.15 17.77
N ALA A 263 -5.54 0.90 19.08
CA ALA A 263 -6.34 -0.22 19.55
C ALA A 263 -7.82 -0.02 19.13
N ALA A 264 -8.56 -1.12 18.89
CA ALA A 264 -9.90 -1.08 18.31
C ALA A 264 -10.89 -0.14 19.03
N ASP A 265 -10.86 -0.11 20.37
CA ASP A 265 -11.75 0.75 21.16
C ASP A 265 -11.38 2.24 21.07
N ASP A 266 -10.10 2.56 20.98
CA ASP A 266 -9.63 3.93 20.79
C ASP A 266 -9.84 4.39 19.34
N PHE A 267 -9.64 3.49 18.39
CA PHE A 267 -9.98 3.74 16.98
C PHE A 267 -11.47 4.03 16.79
N ALA A 268 -12.35 3.24 17.41
CA ALA A 268 -13.79 3.43 17.31
C ALA A 268 -14.25 4.81 17.84
N LYS A 269 -13.65 5.27 18.97
CA LYS A 269 -13.90 6.61 19.55
C LYS A 269 -13.36 7.73 18.66
N TRP A 270 -12.13 7.57 18.16
CA TRP A 270 -11.50 8.53 17.30
C TRP A 270 -12.29 8.66 15.98
N LEU A 271 -12.64 7.54 15.35
CA LEU A 271 -13.42 7.51 14.11
C LEU A 271 -14.79 8.18 14.25
N GLN A 272 -15.45 8.03 15.40
CA GLN A 272 -16.73 8.69 15.67
C GLN A 272 -16.60 10.21 15.65
N ALA A 273 -15.48 10.75 16.11
CA ALA A 273 -15.23 12.18 16.10
C ALA A 273 -14.66 12.67 14.76
N PHE A 274 -13.94 11.81 14.04
CA PHE A 274 -13.30 12.15 12.77
C PHE A 274 -14.27 12.07 11.57
N LEU A 275 -15.09 11.03 11.50
CA LEU A 275 -16.10 10.84 10.48
C LEU A 275 -17.49 10.55 11.11
N PRO A 276 -18.08 11.57 11.77
CA PRO A 276 -19.37 11.40 12.47
C PRO A 276 -20.54 11.08 11.53
N GLY A 277 -20.40 11.36 10.23
CA GLY A 277 -21.40 11.11 9.20
C GLY A 277 -21.52 9.64 8.76
N ILE A 278 -20.69 8.72 9.25
CA ILE A 278 -20.84 7.29 8.93
C ILE A 278 -22.15 6.78 9.57
N PRO A 279 -23.12 6.25 8.77
CA PRO A 279 -24.38 5.80 9.31
C PRO A 279 -24.25 4.61 10.26
N SER A 280 -25.09 4.56 11.29
CA SER A 280 -25.25 3.41 12.17
C SER A 280 -26.29 2.40 11.71
N THR A 281 -26.97 2.67 10.59
CA THR A 281 -27.90 1.80 9.88
C THR A 281 -27.40 1.60 8.46
N GLY A 282 -27.47 0.39 7.93
CA GLY A 282 -26.89 0.02 6.63
C GLY A 282 -27.41 0.86 5.47
N GLY A 283 -26.60 1.02 4.46
CA GLY A 283 -26.83 1.80 3.23
C GLY A 283 -25.50 2.24 2.64
N ASN A 284 -25.48 2.51 1.33
CA ASN A 284 -24.28 2.98 0.60
C ASN A 284 -24.41 4.42 0.11
N GLU A 285 -25.59 5.02 0.28
CA GLU A 285 -25.89 6.37 -0.28
C GLU A 285 -25.10 7.48 0.40
N TRP A 286 -24.57 7.24 1.60
CA TRP A 286 -23.79 8.24 2.34
C TRP A 286 -22.43 8.54 1.70
N LEU A 287 -21.91 7.62 0.86
CA LEU A 287 -20.67 7.80 0.09
C LEU A 287 -20.81 7.15 -1.28
N PRO A 288 -21.38 7.85 -2.27
CA PRO A 288 -21.53 7.33 -3.62
C PRO A 288 -20.18 7.19 -4.33
N PRO A 289 -20.05 6.22 -5.26
CA PRO A 289 -18.88 6.11 -6.12
C PRO A 289 -18.62 7.38 -6.93
N GLY A 290 -17.34 7.68 -7.16
CA GLY A 290 -16.92 8.72 -8.09
C GLY A 290 -17.26 8.35 -9.53
N VAL A 291 -17.61 9.36 -10.33
CA VAL A 291 -18.01 9.20 -11.73
C VAL A 291 -16.88 9.63 -12.65
N VAL A 292 -16.43 8.72 -13.53
CA VAL A 292 -15.47 9.04 -14.60
C VAL A 292 -16.25 9.48 -15.83
N THR A 293 -16.03 10.72 -16.27
CA THR A 293 -16.72 11.31 -17.42
C THR A 293 -15.98 11.07 -18.73
N ASP A 294 -14.66 10.90 -18.69
CA ASP A 294 -13.80 10.60 -19.83
C ASP A 294 -12.61 9.73 -19.40
N ARG A 295 -12.59 8.47 -19.83
CA ARG A 295 -11.48 7.53 -19.56
C ARG A 295 -10.28 7.70 -20.49
N THR A 296 -10.42 8.50 -21.54
CA THR A 296 -9.31 8.82 -22.45
C THR A 296 -8.42 9.92 -21.89
N ASP A 297 -8.94 10.73 -20.96
CA ASP A 297 -8.14 11.68 -20.19
C ASP A 297 -7.46 10.94 -19.00
N PRO A 298 -6.12 10.86 -19.00
CA PRO A 298 -5.38 10.09 -17.99
C PRO A 298 -5.57 10.64 -16.57
N LYS A 299 -5.93 11.92 -16.41
CA LYS A 299 -6.20 12.51 -15.10
C LYS A 299 -7.63 12.24 -14.61
N LEU A 300 -8.62 12.33 -15.50
CA LEU A 300 -10.01 12.00 -15.13
C LEU A 300 -10.19 10.50 -14.86
N ALA A 301 -9.41 9.64 -15.51
CA ALA A 301 -9.37 8.20 -15.24
C ALA A 301 -8.90 7.86 -13.81
N HIS A 302 -8.23 8.79 -13.09
CA HIS A 302 -7.86 8.63 -11.69
C HIS A 302 -9.05 8.30 -10.78
N ILE A 303 -10.26 8.73 -11.13
CA ILE A 303 -11.47 8.45 -10.34
C ILE A 303 -11.82 6.94 -10.32
N ASP A 304 -11.46 6.15 -11.34
CA ASP A 304 -11.57 4.68 -11.26
C ASP A 304 -10.65 4.13 -10.15
N GLY A 305 -9.43 4.67 -10.03
CA GLY A 305 -8.52 4.34 -8.93
C GLY A 305 -9.01 4.82 -7.57
N LEU A 306 -9.67 5.99 -7.50
CA LEU A 306 -10.32 6.45 -6.28
C LEU A 306 -11.38 5.46 -5.80
N ASN A 307 -12.20 4.92 -6.70
CA ASN A 307 -13.19 3.93 -6.33
C ASN A 307 -12.54 2.63 -5.80
N LEU A 308 -11.43 2.17 -6.41
CA LEU A 308 -10.66 1.04 -5.88
C LEU A 308 -10.10 1.36 -4.48
N SER A 309 -9.47 2.53 -4.31
CA SER A 309 -8.85 2.92 -3.05
C SER A 309 -9.87 3.13 -1.93
N ARG A 310 -10.99 3.79 -2.21
CA ARG A 310 -12.09 3.92 -1.26
C ARG A 310 -12.63 2.57 -0.82
N ALA A 311 -12.77 1.60 -1.74
CA ALA A 311 -13.25 0.27 -1.40
C ALA A 311 -12.35 -0.42 -0.36
N TRP A 312 -11.02 -0.49 -0.58
CA TRP A 312 -10.14 -1.14 0.41
C TRP A 312 -10.02 -0.35 1.72
N MET A 313 -10.04 0.99 1.67
CA MET A 313 -10.00 1.83 2.87
C MET A 313 -11.24 1.61 3.74
N LEU A 314 -12.44 1.58 3.14
CA LEU A 314 -13.70 1.30 3.83
C LEU A 314 -13.72 -0.10 4.44
N GLU A 315 -13.26 -1.12 3.70
CA GLU A 315 -13.11 -2.48 4.22
C GLU A 315 -12.08 -2.55 5.36
N GLY A 316 -10.98 -1.82 5.23
CA GLY A 316 -9.96 -1.70 6.27
C GLY A 316 -10.49 -1.04 7.54
N ILE A 317 -11.20 0.07 7.40
CA ILE A 317 -11.85 0.79 8.51
C ILE A 317 -12.85 -0.15 9.23
N ALA A 318 -13.69 -0.87 8.47
CA ALA A 318 -14.62 -1.84 9.02
C ALA A 318 -13.90 -2.97 9.78
N HIS A 319 -12.77 -3.45 9.24
CA HIS A 319 -11.93 -4.48 9.89
C HIS A 319 -11.28 -3.98 11.20
N GLY A 320 -10.95 -2.68 11.29
CA GLY A 320 -10.40 -2.07 12.50
C GLY A 320 -11.42 -1.88 13.64
N LEU A 321 -12.70 -1.99 13.36
CA LEU A 321 -13.79 -1.91 14.33
C LEU A 321 -14.14 -3.31 14.88
N LYS A 322 -14.76 -3.33 16.06
CA LYS A 322 -15.37 -4.58 16.55
C LYS A 322 -16.52 -5.00 15.63
N PRO A 323 -16.74 -6.31 15.39
CA PRO A 323 -17.81 -6.78 14.48
C PRO A 323 -19.22 -6.30 14.85
N ALA A 324 -19.46 -5.98 16.13
CA ALA A 324 -20.74 -5.48 16.63
C ALA A 324 -20.90 -3.95 16.49
N ASP A 325 -19.90 -3.23 15.96
CA ASP A 325 -20.01 -1.79 15.74
C ASP A 325 -21.07 -1.51 14.66
N LYS A 326 -22.02 -0.63 14.98
CA LYS A 326 -23.18 -0.35 14.13
C LYS A 326 -22.82 0.29 12.78
N ARG A 327 -21.63 0.85 12.63
CA ARG A 327 -21.13 1.48 11.38
C ARG A 327 -20.61 0.46 10.37
N VAL A 328 -20.23 -0.75 10.81
CA VAL A 328 -19.66 -1.79 9.95
C VAL A 328 -20.55 -2.12 8.74
N PRO A 329 -21.88 -2.32 8.87
CA PRO A 329 -22.71 -2.58 7.70
C PRO A 329 -22.70 -1.47 6.65
N ALA A 330 -22.73 -0.20 7.05
CA ALA A 330 -22.70 0.94 6.13
C ALA A 330 -21.34 1.08 5.45
N LEU A 331 -20.22 0.86 6.17
CA LEU A 331 -18.88 0.85 5.61
C LEU A 331 -18.72 -0.23 4.53
N LEU A 332 -19.17 -1.47 4.82
CA LEU A 332 -19.07 -2.58 3.88
C LEU A 332 -20.02 -2.42 2.68
N ALA A 333 -21.22 -1.84 2.87
CA ALA A 333 -22.14 -1.55 1.77
C ALA A 333 -21.55 -0.50 0.81
N ALA A 334 -20.96 0.58 1.34
CA ALA A 334 -20.26 1.57 0.52
C ALA A 334 -19.05 0.94 -0.19
N ALA A 335 -18.23 0.14 0.51
CA ALA A 335 -17.11 -0.56 -0.08
C ALA A 335 -17.52 -1.45 -1.26
N ALA A 336 -18.59 -2.22 -1.12
CA ALA A 336 -19.13 -3.06 -2.18
C ALA A 336 -19.59 -2.24 -3.40
N SER A 337 -20.22 -1.07 -3.19
CA SER A 337 -20.64 -0.17 -4.27
C SER A 337 -19.44 0.38 -5.05
N HIS A 338 -18.41 0.87 -4.35
CA HIS A 338 -17.17 1.35 -4.97
C HIS A 338 -16.44 0.24 -5.73
N ARG A 339 -16.33 -0.96 -5.14
CA ARG A 339 -15.74 -2.15 -5.77
C ARG A 339 -16.45 -2.53 -7.06
N ALA A 340 -17.78 -2.63 -7.02
CA ALA A 340 -18.59 -3.00 -8.18
C ALA A 340 -18.48 -1.99 -9.33
N THR A 341 -18.28 -0.71 -9.01
CA THR A 341 -18.08 0.36 -10.00
C THR A 341 -16.68 0.29 -10.62
N ALA A 342 -15.64 0.03 -9.83
CA ALA A 342 -14.26 0.19 -10.25
C ALA A 342 -13.65 -1.05 -10.92
N LEU A 343 -13.93 -2.27 -10.44
CA LEU A 343 -13.30 -3.48 -10.98
C LEU A 343 -13.52 -3.69 -12.49
N PRO A 344 -14.71 -3.41 -13.07
CA PRO A 344 -14.90 -3.49 -14.52
C PRO A 344 -14.05 -2.51 -15.34
N ALA A 345 -13.61 -1.40 -14.73
CA ALA A 345 -12.76 -0.41 -15.39
C ALA A 345 -11.28 -0.80 -15.45
N VAL A 346 -10.88 -1.87 -14.76
CA VAL A 346 -9.48 -2.36 -14.75
C VAL A 346 -9.24 -3.16 -16.04
N THR A 347 -9.01 -2.42 -17.12
CA THR A 347 -8.69 -2.96 -18.46
C THR A 347 -7.32 -2.43 -18.91
N GLY A 348 -6.80 -2.91 -20.02
CA GLY A 348 -5.57 -2.37 -20.62
C GLY A 348 -5.82 -1.35 -21.74
N GLU A 349 -7.06 -0.86 -21.90
CA GLU A 349 -7.47 -0.09 -23.09
C GLU A 349 -6.83 1.30 -23.16
N HIS A 350 -6.64 1.96 -22.02
CA HIS A 350 -6.07 3.32 -21.93
C HIS A 350 -4.80 3.29 -21.09
N TYR A 351 -3.64 3.16 -21.75
CA TYR A 351 -2.37 2.90 -21.08
C TYR A 351 -2.00 3.98 -20.04
N GLU A 352 -2.00 5.28 -20.43
CA GLU A 352 -1.55 6.36 -19.55
C GLU A 352 -2.45 6.55 -18.32
N GLY A 353 -3.75 6.31 -18.45
CA GLY A 353 -4.71 6.41 -17.35
C GLY A 353 -4.90 5.12 -16.57
N GLY A 354 -4.58 3.96 -17.16
CA GLY A 354 -4.98 2.64 -16.67
C GLY A 354 -3.85 1.69 -16.27
N HIS A 355 -2.59 1.98 -16.62
CA HIS A 355 -1.43 1.09 -16.40
C HIS A 355 -1.24 0.67 -14.93
N TRP A 356 -1.68 1.48 -13.99
CA TRP A 356 -1.54 1.29 -12.54
C TRP A 356 -2.79 0.69 -11.85
N LEU A 357 -3.95 0.72 -12.51
CA LEU A 357 -5.22 0.24 -11.92
C LEU A 357 -5.16 -1.25 -11.54
N GLY A 358 -4.40 -2.06 -12.27
CA GLY A 358 -4.17 -3.48 -11.95
C GLY A 358 -3.59 -3.66 -10.55
N THR A 359 -2.65 -2.80 -10.14
CA THR A 359 -2.09 -2.85 -8.78
C THR A 359 -3.13 -2.54 -7.72
N PHE A 360 -3.95 -1.52 -7.93
CA PHE A 360 -5.01 -1.14 -7.01
C PHE A 360 -6.08 -2.24 -6.90
N ALA A 361 -6.44 -2.87 -8.03
CA ALA A 361 -7.34 -4.01 -8.02
C ALA A 361 -6.76 -5.20 -7.23
N VAL A 362 -5.48 -5.51 -7.40
CA VAL A 362 -4.82 -6.58 -6.62
C VAL A 362 -4.72 -6.21 -5.14
N TYR A 363 -4.41 -4.96 -4.80
CA TYR A 363 -4.38 -4.51 -3.40
C TYR A 363 -5.75 -4.72 -2.73
N LEU A 364 -6.83 -4.31 -3.40
CA LEU A 364 -8.20 -4.48 -2.94
C LEU A 364 -8.59 -5.96 -2.83
N THR A 365 -8.46 -6.72 -3.93
CA THR A 365 -9.00 -8.11 -4.02
C THR A 365 -8.17 -9.12 -3.24
N SER A 366 -6.87 -8.87 -3.06
CA SER A 366 -6.01 -9.69 -2.21
C SER A 366 -6.06 -9.33 -0.73
N GLN A 367 -6.84 -8.31 -0.36
CA GLN A 367 -6.98 -7.81 1.01
C GLN A 367 -5.66 -7.35 1.64
N ALA A 368 -4.77 -6.78 0.82
CA ALA A 368 -3.50 -6.25 1.31
C ALA A 368 -3.72 -5.15 2.38
N GLY A 369 -2.79 -5.07 3.35
CA GLY A 369 -2.91 -4.12 4.47
C GLY A 369 -3.93 -4.49 5.55
N ARG A 370 -4.48 -5.72 5.51
CA ARG A 370 -5.35 -6.29 6.55
C ARG A 370 -4.76 -7.53 7.22
N GLU A 371 -3.56 -7.95 6.82
CA GLU A 371 -2.83 -9.12 7.33
C GLU A 371 -2.08 -8.81 8.63
#